data_7bed52acc70c7a22674289848e7cc426
#
_entry.id   7bed52acc70c7a22674289848e7cc426
#
_cell.length_a   1.000
_cell.length_b   1.000
_cell.length_c   1.000
_cell.angle_alpha   90.00
_cell.angle_beta   90.00
_cell.angle_gamma   90.00
#
_symmetry.space_group_name_H-M   'P 1'
#
loop_
_entity.id
_entity.type
_entity.pdbx_description
1 polymer ?
#
loop_
_entity_poly.entity_id
_entity_poly.type
_entity_poly.pdbx_seq_one_letter_code
_entity_poly.pdbx_strand_id
1 'polypeptide(L)'
;IVNDVDPEELKKPSVHIDFPVCADAKELLEAMDKVLDQEKTPVFDGGEGLAGMTWNETCQMWKEKYPVVLPKHLVDDDTKEANVYALVHHLSTRLKENQITVVGNGSACVAGGHGYTIKKGQRFITNSAIASMGYDLPAAIGAWEASKNDGCGDVILLTGDGSIQMNLQELQTIIHHRMGIKIFLINNQGYHSIRQTQKNFFGEPLVGIGADSGDLSFPDMEKLAAAYGYPYVKACHNSQLPEAVE
;
A
#
# COMPACT_ATOMS: atom_id res chain seq x y z
N ILE A 1 23.29 -7.58 12.59
CA ILE A 1 24.05 -6.94 11.48
C ILE A 1 23.17 -5.88 10.85
N VAL A 2 23.71 -4.68 10.69
CA VAL A 2 23.08 -3.60 9.92
C VAL A 2 24.04 -3.14 8.84
N ASN A 3 23.55 -3.03 7.62
CA ASN A 3 24.33 -2.56 6.48
C ASN A 3 23.77 -1.23 5.97
N ASP A 4 24.63 -0.28 5.75
CA ASP A 4 24.32 0.98 5.07
C ASP A 4 25.56 1.51 4.36
N VAL A 5 25.38 2.24 3.27
CA VAL A 5 26.48 2.93 2.55
C VAL A 5 26.91 4.19 3.27
N ASP A 6 26.05 4.78 4.11
CA ASP A 6 26.36 5.95 4.91
C ASP A 6 26.81 5.55 6.34
N PRO A 7 28.08 5.77 6.70
CA PRO A 7 28.57 5.44 8.03
C PRO A 7 27.89 6.23 9.17
N GLU A 8 27.24 7.36 8.89
CA GLU A 8 26.51 8.12 9.91
C GLU A 8 25.18 7.44 10.27
N GLU A 9 24.54 6.75 9.32
CA GLU A 9 23.35 5.96 9.63
C GLU A 9 23.64 4.84 10.63
N LEU A 10 24.83 4.24 10.54
CA LEU A 10 25.25 3.17 11.44
C LEU A 10 25.57 3.65 12.86
N LYS A 11 25.69 4.97 13.09
CA LYS A 11 25.99 5.58 14.38
C LYS A 11 24.76 6.09 15.11
N LYS A 12 23.58 6.04 14.50
CA LYS A 12 22.34 6.55 15.10
C LYS A 12 22.02 5.84 16.41
N PRO A 13 21.69 6.58 17.48
CA PRO A 13 21.46 6.00 18.81
C PRO A 13 20.12 5.28 18.96
N SER A 14 19.28 5.30 17.94
CA SER A 14 17.93 4.72 17.96
C SER A 14 17.92 3.21 18.12
N VAL A 15 18.96 2.52 17.64
CA VAL A 15 19.12 1.06 17.75
C VAL A 15 20.59 0.74 18.01
N HIS A 16 20.87 -0.13 18.98
CA HIS A 16 22.23 -0.67 19.17
C HIS A 16 22.58 -1.63 18.04
N ILE A 17 23.72 -1.39 17.39
CA ILE A 17 24.18 -2.22 16.27
C ILE A 17 25.42 -2.99 16.70
N ASP A 18 25.29 -4.32 16.85
CA ASP A 18 26.41 -5.19 17.24
C ASP A 18 27.46 -5.33 16.11
N PHE A 19 27.00 -5.44 14.86
CA PHE A 19 27.85 -5.61 13.66
C PHE A 19 27.46 -4.60 12.58
N PRO A 20 28.05 -3.40 12.59
CA PRO A 20 27.84 -2.42 11.53
C PRO A 20 28.66 -2.80 10.29
N VAL A 21 28.06 -2.75 9.12
CA VAL A 21 28.71 -2.98 7.83
C VAL A 21 28.48 -1.76 6.95
N CYS A 22 29.53 -1.01 6.66
CA CYS A 22 29.47 0.11 5.74
C CYS A 22 29.88 -0.36 4.33
N ALA A 23 28.87 -0.76 3.54
CA ALA A 23 29.09 -1.25 2.17
C ALA A 23 27.79 -1.12 1.35
N ASP A 24 27.90 -1.21 0.04
CA ASP A 24 26.73 -1.40 -0.82
C ASP A 24 26.05 -2.74 -0.51
N ALA A 25 24.72 -2.75 -0.47
CA ALA A 25 23.94 -3.95 -0.12
C ALA A 25 24.22 -5.12 -1.08
N LYS A 26 24.46 -4.85 -2.37
CA LYS A 26 24.81 -5.88 -3.33
C LYS A 26 26.18 -6.52 -3.01
N GLU A 27 27.17 -5.71 -2.67
CA GLU A 27 28.50 -6.19 -2.30
C GLU A 27 28.44 -7.08 -1.06
N LEU A 28 27.66 -6.67 -0.03
CA LEU A 28 27.46 -7.49 1.15
C LEU A 28 26.77 -8.82 0.81
N LEU A 29 25.67 -8.80 0.05
CA LEU A 29 24.94 -10.01 -0.31
C LEU A 29 25.78 -10.97 -1.15
N GLU A 30 26.54 -10.47 -2.13
CA GLU A 30 27.46 -11.28 -2.93
C GLU A 30 28.61 -11.88 -2.10
N ALA A 31 29.10 -11.16 -1.09
CA ALA A 31 30.12 -11.68 -0.17
C ALA A 31 29.54 -12.77 0.74
N MET A 32 28.32 -12.59 1.25
CA MET A 32 27.62 -13.58 2.05
C MET A 32 27.35 -14.87 1.25
N ASP A 33 26.86 -14.77 0.04
CA ASP A 33 26.61 -15.91 -0.87
C ASP A 33 27.89 -16.74 -1.06
N LYS A 34 29.02 -16.08 -1.37
CA LYS A 34 30.32 -16.76 -1.55
C LYS A 34 30.75 -17.53 -0.29
N VAL A 35 30.51 -16.97 0.90
CA VAL A 35 30.87 -17.65 2.16
C VAL A 35 29.96 -18.83 2.42
N LEU A 36 28.65 -18.67 2.22
CA LEU A 36 27.66 -19.74 2.40
C LEU A 36 27.91 -20.91 1.43
N ASP A 37 28.25 -20.65 0.18
CA ASP A 37 28.56 -21.67 -0.81
C ASP A 37 29.85 -22.47 -0.46
N GLN A 38 30.84 -21.81 0.15
CA GLN A 38 32.12 -22.45 0.52
C GLN A 38 32.01 -23.33 1.76
N GLU A 39 31.20 -22.94 2.72
CA GLU A 39 31.15 -23.61 4.03
C GLU A 39 30.35 -24.89 4.06
N LYS A 40 29.68 -25.33 2.98
CA LYS A 40 28.73 -26.45 2.99
C LYS A 40 27.83 -26.41 4.24
N THR A 41 27.38 -25.22 4.57
CA THR A 41 26.57 -24.98 5.76
C THR A 41 25.39 -25.94 5.71
N PRO A 42 25.16 -26.79 6.75
CA PRO A 42 23.96 -27.62 6.78
C PRO A 42 22.76 -26.70 6.59
N VAL A 43 21.76 -27.15 5.83
CA VAL A 43 20.51 -26.41 5.66
C VAL A 43 20.04 -26.04 7.06
N PHE A 44 20.15 -24.75 7.38
CA PHE A 44 19.75 -24.25 8.69
C PHE A 44 18.23 -24.42 8.79
N ASP A 45 17.78 -25.33 9.61
CA ASP A 45 16.35 -25.64 9.79
C ASP A 45 15.58 -24.53 10.55
N GLY A 46 16.25 -23.40 10.76
CA GLY A 46 15.70 -22.22 11.40
C GLY A 46 15.99 -22.11 12.89
N GLY A 47 16.77 -23.03 13.48
CA GLY A 47 17.11 -23.00 14.91
C GLY A 47 15.90 -23.19 15.83
N GLU A 48 16.13 -22.96 17.13
CA GLU A 48 15.09 -23.12 18.15
C GLU A 48 14.08 -21.98 18.11
N GLY A 49 12.80 -22.31 17.94
CA GLY A 49 11.67 -21.41 17.97
C GLY A 49 10.89 -21.50 19.30
N LEU A 50 9.60 -21.22 19.26
CA LEU A 50 8.72 -21.29 20.42
C LEU A 50 8.21 -22.73 20.66
N ALA A 51 8.13 -23.15 21.94
CA ALA A 51 7.45 -24.37 22.36
C ALA A 51 7.96 -25.65 21.67
N GLY A 52 9.27 -25.76 21.41
CA GLY A 52 9.87 -26.93 20.76
C GLY A 52 9.71 -27.02 19.25
N MET A 53 9.18 -25.98 18.63
CA MET A 53 9.13 -25.80 17.17
C MET A 53 10.48 -25.26 16.66
N THR A 54 10.77 -25.48 15.39
CA THR A 54 11.83 -24.72 14.70
C THR A 54 11.41 -23.27 14.51
N TRP A 55 12.37 -22.38 14.21
CA TRP A 55 12.07 -20.98 13.91
C TRP A 55 11.14 -20.82 12.69
N ASN A 56 11.34 -21.64 11.66
CA ASN A 56 10.48 -21.64 10.48
C ASN A 56 9.03 -22.02 10.80
N GLU A 57 8.83 -23.06 11.61
CA GLU A 57 7.50 -23.48 12.08
C GLU A 57 6.87 -22.39 12.95
N THR A 58 7.63 -21.72 13.81
CA THR A 58 7.18 -20.58 14.61
C THR A 58 6.71 -19.42 13.74
N CYS A 59 7.49 -19.05 12.72
CA CYS A 59 7.12 -18.00 11.78
C CYS A 59 5.87 -18.36 10.98
N GLN A 60 5.75 -19.61 10.55
CA GLN A 60 4.58 -20.09 9.81
C GLN A 60 3.32 -20.07 10.70
N MET A 61 3.43 -20.55 11.93
CA MET A 61 2.36 -20.48 12.92
C MET A 61 1.92 -19.03 13.19
N TRP A 62 2.85 -18.07 13.30
CA TRP A 62 2.52 -16.67 13.47
C TRP A 62 1.81 -16.10 12.25
N LYS A 63 2.25 -16.43 11.04
CA LYS A 63 1.64 -15.99 9.80
C LYS A 63 0.18 -16.47 9.70
N GLU A 64 -0.11 -17.68 10.14
CA GLU A 64 -1.46 -18.24 10.18
C GLU A 64 -2.31 -17.62 11.32
N LYS A 65 -1.71 -17.44 12.50
CA LYS A 65 -2.41 -16.94 13.69
C LYS A 65 -2.70 -15.44 13.62
N TYR A 66 -1.85 -14.67 12.94
CA TYR A 66 -1.94 -13.22 12.86
C TYR A 66 -2.01 -12.71 11.41
N PRO A 67 -2.99 -13.16 10.61
CA PRO A 67 -3.13 -12.65 9.25
C PRO A 67 -3.45 -11.15 9.28
N VAL A 68 -2.93 -10.39 8.31
CA VAL A 68 -3.20 -8.96 8.19
C VAL A 68 -4.65 -8.69 7.86
N VAL A 69 -5.20 -9.43 6.90
CA VAL A 69 -6.63 -9.37 6.56
C VAL A 69 -7.35 -10.39 7.42
N LEU A 70 -8.01 -9.90 8.46
CA LEU A 70 -8.74 -10.73 9.40
C LEU A 70 -10.11 -11.12 8.85
N PRO A 71 -10.69 -12.26 9.26
CA PRO A 71 -12.06 -12.64 8.86
C PRO A 71 -13.09 -11.55 9.13
N LYS A 72 -12.96 -10.82 10.24
CA LYS A 72 -13.85 -9.69 10.58
C LYS A 72 -13.83 -8.53 9.57
N HIS A 73 -12.73 -8.39 8.78
CA HIS A 73 -12.65 -7.37 7.73
C HIS A 73 -13.46 -7.75 6.50
N LEU A 74 -13.71 -9.04 6.29
CA LEU A 74 -14.37 -9.60 5.11
C LEU A 74 -15.86 -9.93 5.33
N VAL A 75 -16.39 -9.60 6.51
CA VAL A 75 -17.80 -9.88 6.82
C VAL A 75 -18.69 -9.02 5.93
N ASP A 76 -19.64 -9.65 5.25
CA ASP A 76 -20.70 -9.00 4.50
C ASP A 76 -21.80 -8.55 5.48
N ASP A 77 -21.72 -7.27 5.85
CA ASP A 77 -22.66 -6.63 6.77
C ASP A 77 -23.03 -5.28 6.17
N ASP A 78 -24.17 -5.25 5.48
CA ASP A 78 -24.67 -4.06 4.78
C ASP A 78 -25.12 -2.92 5.74
N THR A 79 -25.01 -3.13 7.05
CA THR A 79 -25.15 -2.05 8.03
C THR A 79 -23.85 -1.31 8.29
N LYS A 80 -22.73 -1.80 7.77
CA LYS A 80 -21.38 -1.23 7.92
C LYS A 80 -20.84 -0.77 6.58
N GLU A 81 -20.02 0.26 6.64
CA GLU A 81 -19.27 0.74 5.48
C GLU A 81 -18.25 -0.30 5.03
N ALA A 82 -17.89 -0.24 3.73
CA ALA A 82 -16.89 -1.11 3.14
C ALA A 82 -15.54 -0.97 3.87
N ASN A 83 -14.92 -2.09 4.19
CA ASN A 83 -13.65 -2.13 4.87
C ASN A 83 -12.49 -2.01 3.87
N VAL A 84 -11.54 -1.12 4.14
CA VAL A 84 -10.39 -0.88 3.24
C VAL A 84 -9.51 -2.13 3.06
N TYR A 85 -9.34 -2.96 4.09
CA TYR A 85 -8.60 -4.24 3.96
C TYR A 85 -9.36 -5.26 3.11
N ALA A 86 -10.71 -5.25 3.16
CA ALA A 86 -11.53 -6.06 2.25
C ALA A 86 -11.34 -5.59 0.80
N LEU A 87 -11.37 -4.29 0.53
CA LEU A 87 -11.08 -3.74 -0.80
C LEU A 87 -9.72 -4.20 -1.31
N VAL A 88 -8.66 -4.01 -0.53
CA VAL A 88 -7.29 -4.40 -0.90
C VAL A 88 -7.17 -5.90 -1.15
N HIS A 89 -7.83 -6.72 -0.34
CA HIS A 89 -7.86 -8.17 -0.50
C HIS A 89 -8.56 -8.57 -1.81
N HIS A 90 -9.79 -8.10 -2.02
CA HIS A 90 -10.55 -8.43 -3.24
C HIS A 90 -9.84 -7.94 -4.50
N LEU A 91 -9.23 -6.76 -4.47
CA LEU A 91 -8.47 -6.20 -5.58
C LEU A 91 -7.21 -7.05 -5.85
N SER A 92 -6.31 -7.16 -4.88
CA SER A 92 -4.99 -7.77 -5.09
C SER A 92 -5.06 -9.26 -5.44
N THR A 93 -6.02 -9.99 -4.88
CA THR A 93 -6.22 -11.42 -5.19
C THR A 93 -6.75 -11.67 -6.61
N ARG A 94 -7.42 -10.69 -7.23
CA ARG A 94 -7.95 -10.79 -8.60
C ARG A 94 -6.99 -10.28 -9.67
N LEU A 95 -6.09 -9.37 -9.31
CA LEU A 95 -5.11 -8.80 -10.26
C LEU A 95 -4.19 -9.89 -10.82
N LYS A 96 -3.77 -9.70 -12.07
CA LYS A 96 -2.92 -10.65 -12.82
C LYS A 96 -1.46 -10.50 -12.43
N GLU A 97 -0.65 -11.50 -12.77
CA GLU A 97 0.82 -11.36 -12.79
C GLU A 97 1.24 -10.18 -13.67
N ASN A 98 2.39 -9.59 -13.39
CA ASN A 98 2.97 -8.44 -14.09
C ASN A 98 2.14 -7.14 -13.98
N GLN A 99 1.06 -7.10 -13.23
CA GLN A 99 0.23 -5.90 -13.03
C GLN A 99 0.99 -4.82 -12.26
N ILE A 100 0.82 -3.57 -12.68
CA ILE A 100 1.37 -2.42 -11.94
C ILE A 100 0.27 -1.80 -11.09
N THR A 101 0.55 -1.62 -9.81
CA THR A 101 -0.31 -0.89 -8.88
C THR A 101 0.44 0.29 -8.31
N VAL A 102 -0.12 1.48 -8.48
CA VAL A 102 0.36 2.73 -7.86
C VAL A 102 -0.54 3.05 -6.68
N VAL A 103 0.06 3.44 -5.57
CA VAL A 103 -0.68 3.69 -4.34
C VAL A 103 -0.38 5.08 -3.82
N GLY A 104 -1.42 5.86 -3.59
CA GLY A 104 -1.37 7.16 -2.96
C GLY A 104 -1.11 7.06 -1.46
N ASN A 105 -1.07 8.19 -0.79
CA ASN A 105 -0.80 8.26 0.64
C ASN A 105 -2.04 7.98 1.52
N GLY A 106 -1.85 7.95 2.83
CA GLY A 106 -2.92 7.75 3.83
C GLY A 106 -3.40 6.30 3.90
N SER A 107 -4.72 6.11 4.02
CA SER A 107 -5.33 4.77 4.16
C SER A 107 -5.01 3.84 2.99
N ALA A 108 -4.85 4.36 1.78
CA ALA A 108 -4.44 3.61 0.60
C ALA A 108 -3.04 2.99 0.79
N CYS A 109 -2.07 3.80 1.22
CA CYS A 109 -0.69 3.36 1.48
C CYS A 109 -0.63 2.35 2.62
N VAL A 110 -1.29 2.65 3.74
CA VAL A 110 -1.24 1.80 4.95
C VAL A 110 -1.91 0.45 4.70
N ALA A 111 -3.16 0.45 4.27
CA ALA A 111 -3.89 -0.80 4.01
C ALA A 111 -3.31 -1.56 2.81
N GLY A 112 -2.90 -0.85 1.76
CA GLY A 112 -2.24 -1.41 0.59
C GLY A 112 -0.92 -2.08 0.97
N GLY A 113 -0.02 -1.37 1.67
CA GLY A 113 1.27 -1.91 2.10
C GLY A 113 1.16 -3.13 3.01
N HIS A 114 0.12 -3.17 3.86
CA HIS A 114 -0.10 -4.29 4.77
C HIS A 114 -0.79 -5.49 4.13
N GLY A 115 -1.88 -5.26 3.38
CA GLY A 115 -2.83 -6.29 2.98
C GLY A 115 -2.74 -6.75 1.53
N TYR A 116 -1.89 -6.12 0.71
CA TYR A 116 -1.78 -6.46 -0.71
C TYR A 116 -1.07 -7.79 -0.93
N THR A 117 -1.69 -8.67 -1.71
CA THR A 117 -1.09 -9.96 -2.11
C THR A 117 -0.31 -9.78 -3.41
N ILE A 118 1.03 -9.78 -3.31
CA ILE A 118 1.92 -9.64 -4.46
C ILE A 118 2.02 -10.96 -5.23
N LYS A 119 1.93 -10.89 -6.57
CA LYS A 119 2.15 -12.00 -7.51
C LYS A 119 3.41 -11.76 -8.35
N LYS A 120 3.83 -12.80 -9.07
CA LYS A 120 5.04 -12.76 -9.91
C LYS A 120 5.00 -11.58 -10.89
N GLY A 121 6.12 -10.85 -10.95
CA GLY A 121 6.30 -9.74 -11.87
C GLY A 121 5.49 -8.47 -11.56
N GLN A 122 4.62 -8.49 -10.56
CA GLN A 122 3.88 -7.28 -10.17
C GLN A 122 4.79 -6.21 -9.59
N ARG A 123 4.43 -4.96 -9.83
CA ARG A 123 5.09 -3.79 -9.24
C ARG A 123 4.09 -3.04 -8.37
N PHE A 124 4.47 -2.84 -7.11
CA PHE A 124 3.73 -2.03 -6.16
C PHE A 124 4.51 -0.75 -5.90
N ILE A 125 4.02 0.38 -6.42
CA ILE A 125 4.71 1.67 -6.42
C ILE A 125 4.07 2.58 -5.38
N THR A 126 4.86 3.03 -4.43
CA THR A 126 4.41 3.91 -3.34
C THR A 126 5.46 4.96 -3.02
N ASN A 127 5.03 6.09 -2.45
CA ASN A 127 5.90 7.15 -1.94
C ASN A 127 5.78 7.24 -0.42
N SER A 128 5.99 6.12 0.29
CA SER A 128 5.78 6.03 1.73
C SER A 128 6.80 6.82 2.57
N ALA A 129 8.02 7.04 2.06
CA ALA A 129 9.07 7.72 2.80
C ALA A 129 8.79 9.22 3.00
N ILE A 130 8.35 9.92 1.96
CA ILE A 130 7.97 11.34 2.01
C ILE A 130 6.47 11.50 2.21
N ALA A 131 5.70 10.51 1.76
CA ALA A 131 4.25 10.42 1.94
C ALA A 131 3.48 11.63 1.36
N SER A 132 3.91 12.13 0.20
CA SER A 132 3.26 13.27 -0.46
C SER A 132 1.87 12.92 -0.92
N MET A 133 0.86 13.67 -0.48
CA MET A 133 -0.47 13.64 -1.09
C MET A 133 -0.41 14.25 -2.50
N GLY A 134 -1.23 13.72 -3.41
CA GLY A 134 -1.21 14.12 -4.83
C GLY A 134 -0.12 13.47 -5.69
N TYR A 135 0.72 12.60 -5.11
CA TYR A 135 1.68 11.77 -5.85
C TYR A 135 1.01 10.80 -6.83
N ASP A 136 -0.14 10.29 -6.45
CA ASP A 136 -0.86 9.14 -6.99
C ASP A 136 -1.22 9.26 -8.48
N LEU A 137 -1.99 10.28 -8.89
CA LEU A 137 -2.36 10.47 -10.30
C LEU A 137 -1.14 10.66 -11.21
N PRO A 138 -0.21 11.60 -10.93
CA PRO A 138 1.01 11.76 -11.74
C PRO A 138 1.87 10.49 -11.80
N ALA A 139 1.99 9.75 -10.71
CA ALA A 139 2.74 8.51 -10.69
C ALA A 139 2.09 7.39 -11.51
N ALA A 140 0.75 7.31 -11.50
CA ALA A 140 0.01 6.37 -12.34
C ALA A 140 0.19 6.69 -13.84
N ILE A 141 0.20 7.96 -14.21
CA ILE A 141 0.51 8.43 -15.58
C ILE A 141 1.94 8.00 -15.97
N GLY A 142 2.92 8.28 -15.12
CA GLY A 142 4.31 7.89 -15.35
C GLY A 142 4.49 6.38 -15.46
N ALA A 143 3.81 5.61 -14.61
CA ALA A 143 3.84 4.15 -14.64
C ALA A 143 3.22 3.60 -15.94
N TRP A 144 2.09 4.17 -16.38
CA TRP A 144 1.45 3.80 -17.64
C TRP A 144 2.35 4.12 -18.85
N GLU A 145 2.91 5.32 -18.92
CA GLU A 145 3.84 5.72 -19.98
C GLU A 145 5.05 4.80 -20.09
N ALA A 146 5.61 4.41 -18.94
CA ALA A 146 6.77 3.52 -18.90
C ALA A 146 6.44 2.08 -19.30
N SER A 147 5.20 1.62 -19.13
CA SER A 147 4.81 0.21 -19.28
C SER A 147 3.83 -0.06 -20.44
N LYS A 148 3.34 0.95 -21.13
CA LYS A 148 2.32 0.79 -22.20
C LYS A 148 2.71 -0.17 -23.32
N ASN A 149 3.98 -0.40 -23.52
CA ASN A 149 4.50 -1.32 -24.53
C ASN A 149 4.94 -2.68 -23.96
N ASP A 150 4.87 -2.89 -22.65
CA ASP A 150 5.37 -4.08 -21.97
C ASP A 150 4.30 -5.17 -21.79
N GLY A 151 3.07 -4.93 -22.27
CA GLY A 151 1.95 -5.86 -22.14
C GLY A 151 1.40 -6.00 -20.71
N CYS A 152 1.73 -5.06 -19.82
CA CYS A 152 1.24 -5.06 -18.42
C CYS A 152 -0.27 -4.80 -18.30
N GLY A 153 -0.91 -4.30 -19.37
CA GLY A 153 -2.31 -3.90 -19.35
C GLY A 153 -2.54 -2.56 -18.64
N ASP A 154 -3.70 -2.41 -18.02
CA ASP A 154 -4.08 -1.19 -17.31
C ASP A 154 -3.25 -1.03 -16.03
N VAL A 155 -2.89 0.20 -15.69
CA VAL A 155 -2.32 0.53 -14.37
C VAL A 155 -3.45 0.67 -13.35
N ILE A 156 -3.27 0.06 -12.20
CA ILE A 156 -4.19 0.20 -11.07
C ILE A 156 -3.72 1.35 -10.19
N LEU A 157 -4.62 2.26 -9.87
CA LEU A 157 -4.37 3.35 -8.93
C LEU A 157 -5.26 3.18 -7.69
N LEU A 158 -4.65 3.07 -6.52
CA LEU A 158 -5.34 3.11 -5.23
C LEU A 158 -5.06 4.46 -4.56
N THR A 159 -6.08 5.28 -4.35
CA THR A 159 -5.94 6.65 -3.83
C THR A 159 -6.99 6.98 -2.78
N GLY A 160 -6.82 8.09 -2.06
CA GLY A 160 -7.79 8.64 -1.11
C GLY A 160 -8.46 9.90 -1.62
N ASP A 161 -9.61 10.22 -1.04
CA ASP A 161 -10.44 11.38 -1.39
C ASP A 161 -9.72 12.73 -1.23
N GLY A 162 -8.83 12.85 -0.25
CA GLY A 162 -8.00 14.04 -0.06
C GLY A 162 -6.81 14.09 -1.01
N SER A 163 -6.15 12.96 -1.25
CA SER A 163 -4.94 12.89 -2.07
C SER A 163 -5.22 13.20 -3.55
N ILE A 164 -6.28 12.63 -4.11
CA ILE A 164 -6.64 12.82 -5.53
C ILE A 164 -6.90 14.29 -5.87
N GLN A 165 -7.41 15.07 -4.93
CA GLN A 165 -7.73 16.49 -5.17
C GLN A 165 -6.50 17.37 -5.40
N MET A 166 -5.32 16.95 -4.95
CA MET A 166 -4.10 17.73 -5.10
C MET A 166 -3.65 17.89 -6.56
N ASN A 167 -3.98 16.92 -7.42
CA ASN A 167 -3.64 16.90 -8.84
C ASN A 167 -4.83 16.45 -9.71
N LEU A 168 -6.03 16.89 -9.35
CA LEU A 168 -7.29 16.48 -9.98
C LEU A 168 -7.33 16.76 -11.48
N GLN A 169 -6.66 17.82 -11.94
CA GLN A 169 -6.56 18.19 -13.36
C GLN A 169 -5.92 17.09 -14.22
N GLU A 170 -5.13 16.18 -13.62
CA GLU A 170 -4.50 15.07 -14.34
C GLU A 170 -5.51 14.01 -14.82
N LEU A 171 -6.74 14.04 -14.32
CA LEU A 171 -7.83 13.24 -14.88
C LEU A 171 -8.06 13.59 -16.36
N GLN A 172 -7.94 14.89 -16.71
CA GLN A 172 -8.05 15.31 -18.11
C GLN A 172 -6.90 14.81 -18.97
N THR A 173 -5.70 14.75 -18.43
CA THR A 173 -4.52 14.17 -19.10
C THR A 173 -4.76 12.70 -19.43
N ILE A 174 -5.24 11.92 -18.46
CA ILE A 174 -5.54 10.49 -18.62
C ILE A 174 -6.59 10.26 -19.70
N ILE A 175 -7.69 11.01 -19.65
CA ILE A 175 -8.79 10.90 -20.64
C ILE A 175 -8.32 11.31 -22.04
N HIS A 176 -7.62 12.43 -22.16
CA HIS A 176 -7.13 12.94 -23.45
C HIS A 176 -6.22 11.90 -24.15
N HIS A 177 -5.31 11.32 -23.42
CA HIS A 177 -4.36 10.32 -23.94
C HIS A 177 -4.91 8.89 -23.93
N ARG A 178 -6.14 8.67 -23.48
CA ARG A 178 -6.78 7.35 -23.38
C ARG A 178 -5.92 6.34 -22.64
N MET A 179 -5.33 6.78 -21.54
CA MET A 179 -4.47 5.93 -20.70
C MET A 179 -5.31 4.88 -19.99
N GLY A 180 -4.86 3.62 -20.03
CA GLY A 180 -5.48 2.52 -19.29
C GLY A 180 -5.13 2.60 -17.81
N ILE A 181 -5.82 3.48 -17.08
CA ILE A 181 -5.64 3.65 -15.63
C ILE A 181 -6.99 3.46 -14.95
N LYS A 182 -7.08 2.43 -14.09
CA LYS A 182 -8.26 2.16 -13.26
C LYS A 182 -8.05 2.72 -11.86
N ILE A 183 -8.95 3.59 -11.43
CA ILE A 183 -8.82 4.35 -10.19
C ILE A 183 -9.75 3.77 -9.13
N PHE A 184 -9.18 3.25 -8.05
CA PHE A 184 -9.89 2.82 -6.84
C PHE A 184 -9.74 3.89 -5.77
N LEU A 185 -10.82 4.63 -5.53
CA LEU A 185 -10.82 5.76 -4.61
C LEU A 185 -11.43 5.38 -3.27
N ILE A 186 -10.63 5.47 -2.22
CA ILE A 186 -11.07 5.31 -0.83
C ILE A 186 -11.66 6.64 -0.37
N ASN A 187 -12.99 6.70 -0.32
CA ASN A 187 -13.71 7.88 0.14
C ASN A 187 -14.14 7.69 1.60
N ASN A 188 -13.32 8.13 2.52
CA ASN A 188 -13.58 8.11 3.95
C ASN A 188 -13.93 9.51 4.52
N GLN A 189 -14.27 10.45 3.64
CA GLN A 189 -14.69 11.83 3.95
C GLN A 189 -13.66 12.57 4.79
N GLY A 190 -12.36 12.37 4.51
CA GLY A 190 -11.35 13.14 5.21
C GLY A 190 -9.96 12.54 5.31
N TYR A 191 -9.13 13.22 6.08
CA TYR A 191 -7.75 12.87 6.35
C TYR A 191 -7.66 11.89 7.53
N HIS A 192 -7.94 10.61 7.26
CA HIS A 192 -8.13 9.60 8.30
C HIS A 192 -6.93 9.44 9.25
N SER A 193 -5.70 9.44 8.74
CA SER A 193 -4.50 9.34 9.58
C SER A 193 -4.34 10.53 10.52
N ILE A 194 -4.65 11.74 10.04
CA ILE A 194 -4.64 12.95 10.87
C ILE A 194 -5.77 12.91 11.91
N ARG A 195 -6.96 12.44 11.50
CA ARG A 195 -8.08 12.22 12.43
C ARG A 195 -7.70 11.32 13.59
N GLN A 196 -7.03 10.19 13.31
CA GLN A 196 -6.56 9.27 14.34
C GLN A 196 -5.52 9.94 15.26
N THR A 197 -4.57 10.69 14.70
CA THR A 197 -3.56 11.41 15.46
C THR A 197 -4.20 12.45 16.37
N GLN A 198 -5.10 13.27 15.85
CA GLN A 198 -5.80 14.26 16.66
C GLN A 198 -6.58 13.60 17.80
N LYS A 199 -7.40 12.58 17.51
CA LYS A 199 -8.18 11.88 18.54
C LYS A 199 -7.31 11.25 19.64
N ASN A 200 -6.19 10.65 19.27
CA ASN A 200 -5.36 9.89 20.21
C ASN A 200 -4.46 10.78 21.07
N PHE A 201 -4.00 11.92 20.54
CA PHE A 201 -2.99 12.73 21.21
C PHE A 201 -3.48 14.11 21.66
N PHE A 202 -4.51 14.66 21.01
CA PHE A 202 -4.98 16.02 21.27
C PHE A 202 -6.43 16.09 21.77
N GLY A 203 -7.26 15.10 21.45
CA GLY A 203 -8.67 15.07 21.81
C GLY A 203 -9.54 15.95 20.90
N GLU A 204 -10.71 16.34 21.41
CA GLU A 204 -11.65 17.23 20.72
C GLU A 204 -11.40 18.72 21.11
N PRO A 205 -11.74 19.70 20.24
CA PRO A 205 -12.35 19.52 18.92
C PRO A 205 -11.36 19.07 17.84
N LEU A 206 -11.85 18.34 16.83
CA LEU A 206 -11.08 18.03 15.64
C LEU A 206 -11.06 19.23 14.70
N VAL A 207 -9.92 19.45 14.00
CA VAL A 207 -9.71 20.62 13.14
C VAL A 207 -9.11 20.21 11.80
N GLY A 208 -9.69 20.68 10.68
CA GLY A 208 -9.14 20.55 9.33
C GLY A 208 -9.03 19.12 8.80
N ILE A 209 -9.88 18.19 9.24
CA ILE A 209 -9.74 16.77 8.90
C ILE A 209 -10.83 16.21 8.01
N GLY A 210 -11.98 16.86 7.93
CA GLY A 210 -13.09 16.39 7.13
C GLY A 210 -14.45 16.84 7.61
N ALA A 211 -15.50 16.15 7.19
CA ALA A 211 -16.88 16.50 7.53
C ALA A 211 -17.14 16.50 9.06
N ASP A 212 -16.49 15.64 9.81
CA ASP A 212 -16.62 15.52 11.25
C ASP A 212 -15.91 16.64 12.05
N SER A 213 -14.97 17.37 11.43
CA SER A 213 -14.43 18.60 12.03
C SER A 213 -15.32 19.83 11.76
N GLY A 214 -16.21 19.76 10.77
CA GLY A 214 -17.14 20.84 10.44
C GLY A 214 -16.55 22.03 9.67
N ASP A 215 -15.26 22.04 9.44
CA ASP A 215 -14.51 23.12 8.79
C ASP A 215 -13.92 22.73 7.43
N LEU A 216 -14.12 21.48 6.98
CA LEU A 216 -13.66 20.97 5.70
C LEU A 216 -14.70 20.04 5.10
N SER A 217 -14.84 20.09 3.77
CA SER A 217 -15.71 19.19 3.01
C SER A 217 -15.00 18.65 1.77
N PHE A 218 -15.52 17.56 1.23
CA PHE A 218 -15.02 16.92 0.03
C PHE A 218 -16.06 16.96 -1.09
N PRO A 219 -15.65 17.01 -2.36
CA PRO A 219 -16.58 17.02 -3.47
C PRO A 219 -17.33 15.68 -3.59
N ASP A 220 -18.48 15.73 -4.23
CA ASP A 220 -19.19 14.55 -4.70
C ASP A 220 -18.39 13.87 -5.81
N MET A 221 -17.84 12.69 -5.53
CA MET A 221 -16.93 11.99 -6.43
C MET A 221 -17.64 11.46 -7.69
N GLU A 222 -18.94 11.18 -7.63
CA GLU A 222 -19.73 10.77 -8.79
C GLU A 222 -19.88 11.93 -9.79
N LYS A 223 -20.23 13.12 -9.28
CA LYS A 223 -20.31 14.33 -10.12
C LYS A 223 -18.96 14.71 -10.70
N LEU A 224 -17.90 14.52 -9.92
CA LEU A 224 -16.53 14.76 -10.35
C LEU A 224 -16.14 13.81 -11.48
N ALA A 225 -16.36 12.52 -11.32
CA ALA A 225 -16.12 11.52 -12.36
C ALA A 225 -16.90 11.85 -13.64
N ALA A 226 -18.18 12.19 -13.51
CA ALA A 226 -19.03 12.59 -14.62
C ALA A 226 -18.51 13.84 -15.34
N ALA A 227 -18.00 14.85 -14.62
CA ALA A 227 -17.45 16.07 -15.20
C ALA A 227 -16.23 15.82 -16.10
N TYR A 228 -15.41 14.82 -15.76
CA TYR A 228 -14.26 14.38 -16.58
C TYR A 228 -14.61 13.26 -17.57
N GLY A 229 -15.84 12.75 -17.56
CA GLY A 229 -16.27 11.67 -18.47
C GLY A 229 -15.78 10.28 -18.07
N TYR A 230 -15.46 10.05 -16.78
CA TYR A 230 -15.12 8.73 -16.26
C TYR A 230 -16.36 7.88 -15.99
N PRO A 231 -16.35 6.59 -16.33
CA PRO A 231 -17.29 5.62 -15.75
C PRO A 231 -17.14 5.61 -14.22
N TYR A 232 -18.25 5.49 -13.52
CA TYR A 232 -18.24 5.50 -12.05
C TYR A 232 -19.02 4.32 -11.49
N VAL A 233 -18.41 3.65 -10.52
CA VAL A 233 -19.04 2.59 -9.71
C VAL A 233 -18.83 2.93 -8.25
N LYS A 234 -19.88 2.78 -7.44
CA LYS A 234 -19.84 3.02 -5.99
C LYS A 234 -20.10 1.74 -5.23
N ALA A 235 -19.17 1.38 -4.34
CA ALA A 235 -19.34 0.32 -3.37
C ALA A 235 -19.36 0.92 -1.95
N CYS A 236 -20.46 0.77 -1.25
CA CYS A 236 -20.64 1.26 0.12
C CYS A 236 -20.40 0.17 1.17
N HIS A 237 -20.57 -1.10 0.80
CA HIS A 237 -20.52 -2.25 1.70
C HIS A 237 -19.60 -3.34 1.15
N ASN A 238 -19.12 -4.22 2.03
CA ASN A 238 -18.23 -5.30 1.62
C ASN A 238 -18.85 -6.23 0.56
N SER A 239 -20.14 -6.50 0.66
CA SER A 239 -20.90 -7.34 -0.31
C SER A 239 -20.80 -6.85 -1.76
N GLN A 240 -20.56 -5.55 -1.97
CA GLN A 240 -20.46 -4.93 -3.30
C GLN A 240 -19.02 -4.93 -3.85
N LEU A 241 -18.00 -5.15 -3.01
CA LEU A 241 -16.60 -5.08 -3.42
C LEU A 241 -16.21 -6.13 -4.47
N PRO A 242 -16.67 -7.40 -4.41
CA PRO A 242 -16.33 -8.39 -5.42
C PRO A 242 -16.71 -7.97 -6.84
N GLU A 243 -17.89 -7.41 -7.03
CA GLU A 243 -18.36 -6.89 -8.33
C GLU A 243 -17.64 -5.58 -8.72
N ALA A 244 -17.43 -4.70 -7.76
CA ALA A 244 -16.80 -3.41 -8.04
C ALA A 244 -15.33 -3.48 -8.48
N VAL A 245 -14.63 -4.61 -8.21
CA VAL A 245 -13.23 -4.81 -8.60
C VAL A 245 -13.06 -5.64 -9.89
N GLU A 246 -14.12 -6.14 -10.49
CA GLU A 246 -14.13 -6.80 -11.80
C GLU A 246 -14.12 -5.79 -12.95
#